data_205e06514957a9599d01414bdd05c899
#
_entry.id   205e06514957a9599d01414bdd05c899
#
_cell.length_a   1.000
_cell.length_b   1.000
_cell.length_c   1.000
_cell.angle_alpha   90.00
_cell.angle_beta   90.00
_cell.angle_gamma   90.00
#
_symmetry.space_group_name_H-M   'P 1'
#
loop_
_entity.id
_entity.type
_entity.pdbx_description
1 polymer ?
#
loop_
_entity_poly.entity_id
_entity_poly.type
_entity_poly.pdbx_seq_one_letter_code
_entity_poly.pdbx_strand_id
1 'polypeptide(L)'
;MNYEKEPLHISTSVPNGTYEVTVTVTAHEDMIFTILSQSRRFMAQDIKLGKGESTDITFNVSVCDYHKNNEDYTNVNGVEIDIMCDGDFTALSAVSPVNIPTVYIAGDSTVTDQPAEYPYNATSTYCGWGQMFPQFLNTGIAVENHAQSGSTTEDFKNVNFTAFKDKIKKGDFLIIEFGHNDQKIDTLDAFGGYTENLKYFVNFVREKANNMFTN
;
A
#
# COMPACT_ATOMS: atom_id res chain seq x y z
N MET A 1 -16.81 -8.51 5.65
CA MET A 1 -17.10 -9.52 6.70
C MET A 1 -16.54 -9.00 8.02
N ASN A 2 -17.14 -9.28 9.15
CA ASN A 2 -16.58 -8.93 10.45
C ASN A 2 -15.94 -10.20 11.01
N TYR A 3 -14.63 -10.18 11.20
CA TYR A 3 -13.90 -11.24 11.85
C TYR A 3 -13.85 -10.96 13.35
N GLU A 4 -14.06 -11.98 14.17
CA GLU A 4 -14.07 -11.87 15.63
C GLU A 4 -12.73 -12.26 16.26
N LYS A 5 -11.98 -13.12 15.58
CA LYS A 5 -10.64 -13.54 16.02
C LYS A 5 -9.56 -12.55 15.62
N GLU A 6 -8.51 -12.49 16.42
CA GLU A 6 -7.26 -11.84 15.99
C GLU A 6 -6.69 -12.53 14.74
N PRO A 7 -6.11 -11.79 13.80
CA PRO A 7 -5.50 -12.40 12.62
C PRO A 7 -4.31 -13.28 13.00
N LEU A 8 -4.06 -14.28 12.20
CA LEU A 8 -2.74 -14.91 12.19
C LEU A 8 -1.74 -13.94 11.57
N HIS A 9 -0.80 -13.46 12.38
CA HIS A 9 0.27 -12.58 11.95
C HIS A 9 1.53 -13.36 11.58
N ILE A 10 2.08 -13.11 10.38
CA ILE A 10 3.33 -13.69 9.89
C ILE A 10 4.26 -12.55 9.49
N SER A 11 5.45 -12.51 10.09
CA SER A 11 6.50 -11.53 9.77
C SER A 11 7.74 -12.21 9.20
N THR A 12 8.28 -11.65 8.11
CA THR A 12 9.53 -12.11 7.50
C THR A 12 10.48 -10.94 7.33
N SER A 13 11.58 -10.94 8.09
CA SER A 13 12.59 -9.88 8.04
C SER A 13 13.35 -9.92 6.71
N VAL A 14 13.23 -8.85 5.95
CA VAL A 14 13.93 -8.64 4.66
C VAL A 14 14.30 -7.16 4.50
N PRO A 15 15.34 -6.83 3.73
CA PRO A 15 15.70 -5.43 3.46
C PRO A 15 14.65 -4.72 2.59
N ASN A 16 14.77 -3.40 2.47
CA ASN A 16 13.97 -2.63 1.52
C ASN A 16 14.11 -3.17 0.10
N GLY A 17 12.98 -3.33 -0.60
CA GLY A 17 12.91 -3.89 -1.94
C GLY A 17 11.52 -4.37 -2.31
N THR A 18 11.40 -4.94 -3.50
CA THR A 18 10.17 -5.55 -3.98
C THR A 18 10.22 -7.07 -3.87
N TYR A 19 9.13 -7.66 -3.42
CA TYR A 19 9.05 -9.10 -3.12
C TYR A 19 7.79 -9.70 -3.73
N GLU A 20 7.93 -10.92 -4.21
CA GLU A 20 6.81 -11.83 -4.45
C GLU A 20 6.58 -12.64 -3.18
N VAL A 21 5.33 -12.70 -2.77
CA VAL A 21 4.88 -13.41 -1.58
C VAL A 21 3.84 -14.42 -2.00
N THR A 22 4.06 -15.68 -1.62
CA THR A 22 3.04 -16.74 -1.75
C THR A 22 2.63 -17.19 -0.36
N VAL A 23 1.32 -17.13 -0.09
CA VAL A 23 0.72 -17.63 1.15
C VAL A 23 -0.09 -18.86 0.81
N THR A 24 0.33 -20.02 1.33
CA THR A 24 -0.43 -21.27 1.25
C THR A 24 -1.32 -21.36 2.47
N VAL A 25 -2.63 -21.44 2.26
CA VAL A 25 -3.63 -21.58 3.32
C VAL A 25 -4.33 -22.93 3.18
N THR A 26 -4.38 -23.71 4.26
CA THR A 26 -5.06 -25.02 4.33
C THR A 26 -6.17 -24.96 5.37
N ALA A 27 -7.40 -25.20 4.94
CA ALA A 27 -8.60 -25.16 5.77
C ALA A 27 -8.82 -26.49 6.51
N HIS A 28 -9.05 -26.42 7.84
CA HIS A 28 -9.44 -27.59 8.65
C HIS A 28 -10.96 -27.71 8.82
N GLU A 29 -11.68 -26.68 8.44
CA GLU A 29 -13.16 -26.63 8.35
C GLU A 29 -13.55 -25.70 7.19
N ASP A 30 -14.84 -25.65 6.84
CA ASP A 30 -15.32 -24.69 5.84
C ASP A 30 -15.11 -23.27 6.35
N MET A 31 -14.42 -22.43 5.59
CA MET A 31 -14.00 -21.11 6.04
C MET A 31 -13.99 -20.05 4.94
N ILE A 32 -13.95 -18.81 5.37
CA ILE A 32 -13.68 -17.64 4.52
C ILE A 32 -12.54 -16.87 5.17
N PHE A 33 -11.60 -16.41 4.37
CA PHE A 33 -10.46 -15.62 4.87
C PHE A 33 -10.12 -14.44 3.97
N THR A 34 -9.40 -13.48 4.55
CA THR A 34 -8.88 -12.30 3.87
C THR A 34 -7.40 -12.15 4.22
N ILE A 35 -6.56 -11.83 3.26
CA ILE A 35 -5.14 -11.55 3.45
C ILE A 35 -4.90 -10.05 3.35
N LEU A 36 -4.31 -9.48 4.38
CA LEU A 36 -3.75 -8.14 4.41
C LEU A 36 -2.22 -8.24 4.44
N SER A 37 -1.53 -7.23 3.92
CA SER A 37 -0.07 -7.14 4.02
C SER A 37 0.37 -5.71 4.27
N GLN A 38 1.55 -5.54 4.87
CA GLN A 38 2.12 -4.25 5.23
C GLN A 38 1.14 -3.45 6.12
N SER A 39 0.85 -2.22 5.79
CA SER A 39 -0.08 -1.36 6.53
C SER A 39 -1.55 -1.70 6.21
N ARG A 40 -2.00 -2.92 6.47
CA ARG A 40 -3.37 -3.42 6.23
C ARG A 40 -3.85 -3.27 4.78
N ARG A 41 -2.96 -3.38 3.81
CA ARG A 41 -3.34 -3.39 2.40
C ARG A 41 -3.99 -4.72 2.05
N PHE A 42 -5.14 -4.66 1.39
CA PHE A 42 -5.83 -5.86 0.93
C PHE A 42 -5.05 -6.50 -0.22
N MET A 43 -4.71 -7.80 -0.04
CA MET A 43 -4.05 -8.61 -1.08
C MET A 43 -5.03 -9.61 -1.67
N ALA A 44 -5.89 -10.20 -0.84
CA ALA A 44 -6.97 -11.07 -1.29
C ALA A 44 -8.12 -10.98 -0.28
N GLN A 45 -9.36 -10.90 -0.76
CA GLN A 45 -10.52 -10.68 0.08
C GLN A 45 -11.57 -11.76 -0.12
N ASP A 46 -12.17 -12.21 1.01
CA ASP A 46 -13.32 -13.12 1.05
C ASP A 46 -13.12 -14.44 0.26
N ILE A 47 -11.92 -15.01 0.37
CA ILE A 47 -11.58 -16.28 -0.27
C ILE A 47 -12.24 -17.42 0.50
N LYS A 48 -12.96 -18.29 -0.22
CA LYS A 48 -13.66 -19.44 0.36
C LYS A 48 -12.86 -20.71 0.18
N LEU A 49 -12.75 -21.49 1.25
CA LEU A 49 -12.18 -22.84 1.23
C LEU A 49 -13.11 -23.81 1.94
N GLY A 50 -13.30 -24.96 1.35
CA GLY A 50 -13.93 -26.10 2.00
C GLY A 50 -12.95 -26.85 2.90
N LYS A 51 -13.48 -27.60 3.86
CA LYS A 51 -12.70 -28.43 4.77
C LYS A 51 -11.71 -29.34 4.02
N GLY A 52 -10.43 -29.26 4.37
CA GLY A 52 -9.34 -30.05 3.78
C GLY A 52 -8.80 -29.48 2.48
N GLU A 53 -9.34 -28.38 1.97
CA GLU A 53 -8.80 -27.71 0.78
C GLU A 53 -7.61 -26.83 1.14
N SER A 54 -6.71 -26.66 0.18
CA SER A 54 -5.57 -25.74 0.23
C SER A 54 -5.56 -24.84 -1.00
N THR A 55 -5.10 -23.62 -0.82
CA THR A 55 -4.88 -22.68 -1.93
C THR A 55 -3.61 -21.87 -1.73
N ASP A 56 -2.99 -21.48 -2.82
CA ASP A 56 -1.88 -20.54 -2.86
C ASP A 56 -2.39 -19.18 -3.33
N ILE A 57 -2.12 -18.14 -2.54
CA ILE A 57 -2.38 -16.76 -2.90
C ILE A 57 -1.04 -16.07 -3.10
N THR A 58 -0.77 -15.62 -4.33
CA THR A 58 0.48 -14.94 -4.68
C THR A 58 0.21 -13.48 -4.99
N PHE A 59 1.01 -12.60 -4.40
CA PHE A 59 0.94 -11.14 -4.58
C PHE A 59 2.33 -10.51 -4.46
N ASN A 60 2.44 -9.24 -4.81
CA ASN A 60 3.68 -8.50 -4.68
C ASN A 60 3.55 -7.39 -3.64
N VAL A 61 4.63 -7.19 -2.87
CA VAL A 61 4.75 -6.12 -1.89
C VAL A 61 6.03 -5.33 -2.12
N SER A 62 6.02 -4.07 -1.71
CA SER A 62 7.23 -3.28 -1.52
C SER A 62 7.47 -3.05 -0.04
N VAL A 63 8.69 -3.35 0.40
CA VAL A 63 9.20 -3.03 1.73
C VAL A 63 10.03 -1.76 1.60
N CYS A 64 9.59 -0.70 2.24
CA CYS A 64 10.25 0.61 2.15
C CYS A 64 10.01 1.45 3.39
N ASP A 65 10.84 2.48 3.56
CA ASP A 65 10.65 3.49 4.59
C ASP A 65 9.59 4.49 4.12
N TYR A 66 8.67 4.80 5.01
CA TYR A 66 7.64 5.82 4.80
C TYR A 66 7.91 7.03 5.69
N HIS A 67 7.52 8.20 5.25
CA HIS A 67 7.50 9.39 6.07
C HIS A 67 6.04 9.77 6.36
N LYS A 68 5.64 9.77 7.62
CA LYS A 68 4.28 10.09 8.07
C LYS A 68 4.27 11.09 9.21
N ASN A 69 3.46 12.14 9.12
CA ASN A 69 3.12 13.11 10.17
C ASN A 69 4.29 13.63 11.00
N ASN A 70 5.45 13.90 10.38
CA ASN A 70 6.69 14.27 11.08
C ASN A 70 7.19 13.22 12.10
N GLU A 71 6.60 12.07 12.13
CA GLU A 71 7.13 10.92 12.82
C GLU A 71 7.94 10.10 11.82
N ASP A 72 9.17 9.77 12.19
CA ASP A 72 9.96 8.81 11.42
C ASP A 72 9.18 7.50 11.41
N TYR A 73 8.59 7.19 10.25
CA TYR A 73 8.04 5.88 10.06
C TYR A 73 9.20 4.93 10.02
N THR A 74 9.41 4.35 11.15
CA THR A 74 10.17 3.14 11.18
C THR A 74 9.47 2.14 10.28
N ASN A 75 10.08 1.93 9.19
CA ASN A 75 10.24 0.75 8.51
C ASN A 75 9.54 -0.44 9.18
N VAL A 76 8.57 -0.97 8.50
CA VAL A 76 8.19 -2.35 8.69
C VAL A 76 9.43 -3.13 8.22
N ASN A 77 10.20 -3.69 9.17
CA ASN A 77 11.49 -4.34 8.91
C ASN A 77 11.34 -5.65 8.12
N GLY A 78 10.43 -5.69 7.15
CA GLY A 78 10.18 -6.86 6.35
C GLY A 78 8.80 -6.94 5.72
N VAL A 79 8.44 -8.15 5.33
CA VAL A 79 7.10 -8.48 4.84
C VAL A 79 6.23 -8.88 6.02
N GLU A 80 5.13 -8.16 6.20
CA GLU A 80 4.12 -8.38 7.22
C GLU A 80 2.83 -8.86 6.56
N ILE A 81 2.24 -9.93 7.10
CA ILE A 81 1.04 -10.57 6.57
C ILE A 81 0.07 -10.83 7.72
N ASP A 82 -1.16 -10.39 7.58
CA ASP A 82 -2.27 -10.72 8.48
C ASP A 82 -3.30 -11.56 7.74
N ILE A 83 -3.62 -12.74 8.28
CA ILE A 83 -4.67 -13.60 7.75
C ILE A 83 -5.88 -13.52 8.68
N MET A 84 -6.91 -12.84 8.20
CA MET A 84 -8.18 -12.65 8.90
C MET A 84 -9.07 -13.86 8.64
N CYS A 85 -9.37 -14.64 9.66
CA CYS A 85 -10.25 -15.81 9.56
C CYS A 85 -10.79 -16.21 10.94
N ASP A 86 -12.07 -16.55 11.03
CA ASP A 86 -12.66 -17.07 12.26
C ASP A 86 -12.60 -18.60 12.35
N GLY A 87 -12.29 -19.27 11.24
CA GLY A 87 -12.15 -20.73 11.15
C GLY A 87 -10.82 -21.28 11.67
N ASP A 88 -10.68 -22.59 11.63
CA ASP A 88 -9.43 -23.31 11.94
C ASP A 88 -8.65 -23.60 10.66
N PHE A 89 -7.41 -23.20 10.61
CA PHE A 89 -6.54 -23.31 9.44
C PHE A 89 -5.06 -23.35 9.81
N THR A 90 -4.24 -23.74 8.84
CA THR A 90 -2.79 -23.53 8.86
C THR A 90 -2.37 -22.69 7.67
N ALA A 91 -1.31 -21.89 7.87
CA ALA A 91 -0.75 -21.09 6.78
C ALA A 91 0.78 -21.14 6.79
N LEU A 92 1.35 -21.07 5.58
CA LEU A 92 2.77 -20.94 5.33
C LEU A 92 3.00 -19.79 4.36
N SER A 93 4.10 -19.08 4.51
CA SER A 93 4.49 -18.04 3.56
C SER A 93 5.86 -18.31 2.96
N ALA A 94 6.02 -17.96 1.69
CA ALA A 94 7.28 -17.90 0.99
C ALA A 94 7.49 -16.48 0.46
N VAL A 95 8.69 -15.91 0.64
CA VAL A 95 9.03 -14.56 0.25
C VAL A 95 10.28 -14.60 -0.63
N SER A 96 10.20 -14.03 -1.82
CA SER A 96 11.31 -14.01 -2.78
C SER A 96 11.53 -12.61 -3.34
N PRO A 97 12.75 -12.10 -3.41
CA PRO A 97 13.03 -10.80 -4.00
C PRO A 97 12.74 -10.82 -5.51
N VAL A 98 12.11 -9.74 -6.00
CA VAL A 98 11.80 -9.56 -7.41
C VAL A 98 12.17 -8.15 -7.87
N ASN A 99 12.44 -8.00 -9.17
CA ASN A 99 12.66 -6.69 -9.78
C ASN A 99 11.52 -6.37 -10.74
N ILE A 100 10.52 -5.71 -10.22
CA ILE A 100 9.28 -5.37 -10.92
C ILE A 100 9.00 -3.87 -10.82
N PRO A 101 8.11 -3.33 -11.67
CA PRO A 101 7.61 -1.97 -11.53
C PRO A 101 6.91 -1.74 -10.19
N THR A 102 6.96 -0.48 -9.73
CA THR A 102 6.26 -0.02 -8.53
C THR A 102 5.24 1.05 -8.89
N VAL A 103 4.04 0.93 -8.32
CA VAL A 103 3.06 2.02 -8.28
C VAL A 103 3.28 2.79 -6.98
N TYR A 104 3.77 4.00 -7.11
CA TYR A 104 3.84 4.97 -6.02
C TYR A 104 2.51 5.68 -5.90
N ILE A 105 2.01 5.85 -4.69
CA ILE A 105 0.76 6.58 -4.43
C ILE A 105 1.09 7.81 -3.60
N ALA A 106 0.68 8.97 -4.12
CA ALA A 106 0.80 10.27 -3.50
C ALA A 106 -0.59 10.82 -3.24
N GLY A 107 -0.88 11.24 -2.02
CA GLY A 107 -2.21 11.73 -1.69
C GLY A 107 -2.36 12.15 -0.22
N ASP A 108 -3.57 12.41 0.16
CA ASP A 108 -3.96 12.79 1.51
C ASP A 108 -4.64 11.65 2.30
N SER A 109 -5.48 11.99 3.29
CA SER A 109 -6.13 11.02 4.18
C SER A 109 -7.10 10.07 3.47
N THR A 110 -7.61 10.43 2.30
CA THR A 110 -8.54 9.58 1.53
C THR A 110 -7.83 8.42 0.86
N VAL A 111 -6.52 8.50 0.75
CA VAL A 111 -5.66 7.57 0.00
C VAL A 111 -4.73 6.79 0.91
N THR A 112 -4.29 7.41 2.04
CA THR A 112 -3.20 6.89 2.88
C THR A 112 -3.53 5.54 3.52
N ASP A 113 -2.49 4.80 3.84
CA ASP A 113 -2.56 3.65 4.74
C ASP A 113 -2.89 4.15 6.15
N GLN A 114 -4.14 4.00 6.56
CA GLN A 114 -4.59 4.40 7.88
C GLN A 114 -4.19 3.34 8.91
N PRO A 115 -3.62 3.72 10.05
CA PRO A 115 -3.33 2.79 11.13
C PRO A 115 -4.62 2.24 11.74
N ALA A 116 -4.56 1.06 12.31
CA ALA A 116 -5.59 0.53 13.18
C ALA A 116 -4.96 -0.27 14.30
N GLU A 117 -5.56 -0.14 15.46
CA GLU A 117 -5.25 -0.96 16.63
C GLU A 117 -6.17 -2.18 16.64
N TYR A 118 -5.66 -3.27 17.18
CA TYR A 118 -6.42 -4.48 17.40
C TYR A 118 -7.10 -4.47 18.78
N PRO A 119 -8.33 -4.99 18.91
CA PRO A 119 -9.25 -5.41 17.85
C PRO A 119 -9.75 -4.23 17.00
N TYR A 120 -10.00 -4.47 15.73
CA TYR A 120 -10.50 -3.43 14.84
C TYR A 120 -11.87 -2.93 15.27
N ASN A 121 -11.92 -1.66 15.62
CA ASN A 121 -13.18 -1.01 15.93
C ASN A 121 -13.80 -0.45 14.65
N ALA A 122 -14.90 -1.05 14.20
CA ALA A 122 -15.58 -0.67 12.96
C ALA A 122 -16.05 0.80 12.94
N THR A 123 -16.21 1.43 14.10
CA THR A 123 -16.65 2.83 14.21
C THR A 123 -15.50 3.83 14.22
N SER A 124 -14.29 3.40 14.46
CA SER A 124 -13.10 4.26 14.56
C SER A 124 -11.93 3.85 13.64
N THR A 125 -12.07 2.73 12.94
CA THR A 125 -11.07 2.27 11.99
C THR A 125 -11.36 2.88 10.62
N TYR A 126 -10.46 3.76 10.19
CA TYR A 126 -10.51 4.35 8.87
C TYR A 126 -9.66 3.51 7.90
N CYS A 127 -9.94 3.63 6.60
CA CYS A 127 -9.05 3.19 5.56
C CYS A 127 -9.03 4.20 4.41
N GLY A 128 -7.87 4.36 3.77
CA GLY A 128 -7.78 5.03 2.50
C GLY A 128 -7.97 4.02 1.36
N TRP A 129 -8.42 4.48 0.19
CA TRP A 129 -8.58 3.57 -0.95
C TRP A 129 -7.25 2.94 -1.39
N GLY A 130 -6.12 3.57 -1.10
CA GLY A 130 -4.80 3.02 -1.36
C GLY A 130 -4.53 1.68 -0.66
N GLN A 131 -5.19 1.43 0.50
CA GLN A 131 -5.12 0.14 1.18
C GLN A 131 -5.94 -0.95 0.46
N MET A 132 -6.98 -0.56 -0.27
CA MET A 132 -7.84 -1.50 -1.00
C MET A 132 -7.34 -1.80 -2.41
N PHE A 133 -6.50 -0.93 -2.95
CA PHE A 133 -6.07 -0.96 -4.34
C PHE A 133 -5.23 -2.21 -4.72
N PRO A 134 -4.28 -2.70 -3.90
CA PRO A 134 -3.37 -3.78 -4.31
C PRO A 134 -4.07 -5.08 -4.71
N GLN A 135 -5.22 -5.42 -4.10
CA GLN A 135 -5.97 -6.63 -4.43
C GLN A 135 -6.47 -6.70 -5.90
N PHE A 136 -6.52 -5.56 -6.59
CA PHE A 136 -6.96 -5.47 -7.99
C PHE A 136 -5.81 -5.53 -8.98
N LEU A 137 -4.58 -5.63 -8.49
CA LEU A 137 -3.38 -5.74 -9.32
C LEU A 137 -3.02 -7.20 -9.55
N ASN A 138 -2.57 -7.50 -10.77
CA ASN A 138 -1.94 -8.78 -11.04
C ASN A 138 -0.54 -8.84 -10.43
N THR A 139 0.00 -10.05 -10.30
CA THR A 139 1.43 -10.22 -9.97
C THR A 139 2.33 -9.53 -11.01
N GLY A 140 3.50 -9.10 -10.59
CA GLY A 140 4.45 -8.37 -11.45
C GLY A 140 4.42 -6.86 -11.28
N ILE A 141 3.68 -6.33 -10.29
CA ILE A 141 3.70 -4.93 -9.89
C ILE A 141 3.55 -4.81 -8.36
N ALA A 142 4.32 -3.94 -7.73
CA ALA A 142 4.22 -3.66 -6.29
C ALA A 142 3.62 -2.27 -6.03
N VAL A 143 3.15 -2.01 -4.82
CA VAL A 143 2.57 -0.72 -4.41
C VAL A 143 3.35 -0.14 -3.24
N GLU A 144 3.75 1.13 -3.35
CA GLU A 144 4.24 1.96 -2.26
C GLU A 144 3.27 3.13 -2.04
N ASN A 145 2.52 3.09 -0.94
CA ASN A 145 1.60 4.17 -0.60
C ASN A 145 2.27 5.16 0.34
N HIS A 146 2.72 6.28 -0.22
CA HIS A 146 3.34 7.39 0.51
C HIS A 146 2.36 8.50 0.88
N ALA A 147 1.07 8.32 0.60
CA ALA A 147 0.04 9.29 0.94
C ALA A 147 0.02 9.58 2.45
N GLN A 148 -0.32 10.81 2.82
CA GLN A 148 -0.18 11.34 4.17
C GLN A 148 -1.46 12.07 4.58
N SER A 149 -2.07 11.66 5.71
CA SER A 149 -3.24 12.36 6.26
C SER A 149 -2.95 13.83 6.52
N GLY A 150 -3.83 14.71 6.05
CA GLY A 150 -3.68 16.15 6.23
C GLY A 150 -2.78 16.86 5.22
N SER A 151 -2.05 16.13 4.39
CA SER A 151 -1.14 16.73 3.41
C SER A 151 -1.85 17.56 2.36
N THR A 152 -1.24 18.70 2.05
CA THR A 152 -1.47 19.46 0.82
C THR A 152 -0.48 18.99 -0.27
N THR A 153 -0.69 19.41 -1.51
CA THR A 153 0.30 19.20 -2.58
C THR A 153 1.66 19.80 -2.26
N GLU A 154 1.69 20.94 -1.55
CA GLU A 154 2.93 21.62 -1.18
C GLU A 154 3.68 20.87 -0.08
N ASP A 155 2.98 20.46 0.99
CA ASP A 155 3.57 19.68 2.07
C ASP A 155 4.14 18.38 1.53
N PHE A 156 3.34 17.65 0.74
CA PHE A 156 3.76 16.40 0.15
C PHE A 156 4.99 16.56 -0.74
N LYS A 157 5.01 17.58 -1.58
CA LYS A 157 6.15 17.89 -2.46
C LYS A 157 7.44 18.09 -1.68
N ASN A 158 7.35 18.84 -0.58
CA ASN A 158 8.51 19.27 0.19
C ASN A 158 9.00 18.20 1.18
N VAL A 159 8.13 17.28 1.60
CA VAL A 159 8.43 16.27 2.63
C VAL A 159 8.36 14.86 2.04
N ASN A 160 7.15 14.33 1.86
CA ASN A 160 6.96 12.91 1.52
C ASN A 160 7.54 12.51 0.15
N PHE A 161 7.37 13.36 -0.86
CA PHE A 161 7.88 13.09 -2.20
C PHE A 161 9.41 12.98 -2.23
N THR A 162 10.10 13.72 -1.38
CA THR A 162 11.56 13.67 -1.28
C THR A 162 12.09 12.31 -0.81
N ALA A 163 11.30 11.55 -0.07
CA ALA A 163 11.69 10.24 0.46
C ALA A 163 11.78 9.16 -0.61
N PHE A 164 11.03 9.30 -1.71
CA PHE A 164 10.99 8.26 -2.74
C PHE A 164 11.22 8.72 -4.18
N LYS A 165 11.17 10.01 -4.47
CA LYS A 165 11.28 10.53 -5.86
C LYS A 165 12.50 10.01 -6.62
N ASP A 166 13.62 9.80 -5.92
CA ASP A 166 14.87 9.35 -6.53
C ASP A 166 14.90 7.83 -6.77
N LYS A 167 13.96 7.08 -6.19
CA LYS A 167 13.75 5.65 -6.43
C LYS A 167 12.95 5.38 -7.70
N ILE A 168 12.16 6.36 -8.16
CA ILE A 168 11.33 6.23 -9.36
C ILE A 168 12.20 5.94 -10.58
N LYS A 169 11.90 4.86 -11.27
CA LYS A 169 12.63 4.37 -12.44
C LYS A 169 11.68 4.11 -13.61
N LYS A 170 12.27 3.82 -14.78
CA LYS A 170 11.52 3.43 -15.97
C LYS A 170 10.63 2.23 -15.71
N GLY A 171 9.36 2.35 -16.07
CA GLY A 171 8.33 1.33 -15.87
C GLY A 171 7.49 1.52 -14.61
N ASP A 172 7.90 2.40 -13.69
CA ASP A 172 7.12 2.74 -12.51
C ASP A 172 5.98 3.72 -12.85
N PHE A 173 5.02 3.79 -11.93
CA PHE A 173 3.83 4.64 -12.03
C PHE A 173 3.72 5.53 -10.80
N LEU A 174 3.16 6.71 -10.97
CA LEU A 174 2.73 7.58 -9.85
C LEU A 174 1.24 7.88 -10.00
N ILE A 175 0.47 7.51 -8.97
CA ILE A 175 -0.93 7.91 -8.82
C ILE A 175 -0.97 9.09 -7.85
N ILE A 176 -1.73 10.14 -8.19
CA ILE A 176 -1.79 11.38 -7.43
C ILE A 176 -3.23 11.72 -7.12
N GLU A 177 -3.55 11.94 -5.84
CA GLU A 177 -4.85 12.45 -5.40
C GLU A 177 -4.68 13.45 -4.26
N PHE A 178 -4.99 14.72 -4.52
CA PHE A 178 -4.99 15.81 -3.57
C PHE A 178 -6.14 16.77 -3.85
N GLY A 179 -6.40 17.69 -2.92
CA GLY A 179 -7.34 18.78 -3.09
C GLY A 179 -8.10 19.11 -1.82
N HIS A 180 -8.47 18.10 -1.02
CA HIS A 180 -9.26 18.29 0.19
C HIS A 180 -8.58 19.23 1.19
N ASN A 181 -7.27 19.17 1.32
CA ASN A 181 -6.50 20.05 2.21
C ASN A 181 -6.05 21.33 1.50
N ASP A 182 -5.67 21.23 0.24
CA ASP A 182 -5.22 22.38 -0.57
C ASP A 182 -6.25 23.51 -0.61
N GLN A 183 -7.56 23.17 -0.74
CA GLN A 183 -8.63 24.17 -0.76
C GLN A 183 -8.74 25.03 0.51
N LYS A 184 -8.05 24.67 1.59
CA LYS A 184 -8.04 25.40 2.86
C LYS A 184 -6.88 26.41 2.94
N ILE A 185 -6.03 26.44 1.92
CA ILE A 185 -4.79 27.24 1.90
C ILE A 185 -4.88 28.25 0.75
N ASP A 186 -4.92 29.52 1.07
CA ASP A 186 -5.11 30.61 0.11
C ASP A 186 -4.08 30.64 -1.03
N THR A 187 -2.84 30.20 -0.76
CA THR A 187 -1.75 30.14 -1.75
C THR A 187 -1.84 28.93 -2.69
N LEU A 188 -2.72 27.98 -2.38
CA LEU A 188 -2.92 26.77 -3.16
C LEU A 188 -4.24 26.83 -3.95
N ASP A 189 -4.55 27.97 -4.53
CA ASP A 189 -5.73 28.11 -5.39
C ASP A 189 -5.66 27.16 -6.60
N ALA A 190 -6.85 26.80 -7.12
CA ALA A 190 -7.01 25.77 -8.14
C ALA A 190 -6.26 26.05 -9.45
N PHE A 191 -6.07 27.32 -9.82
CA PHE A 191 -5.37 27.73 -11.06
C PHE A 191 -3.96 28.26 -10.82
N GLY A 192 -3.51 28.30 -9.57
CA GLY A 192 -2.19 28.74 -9.14
C GLY A 192 -1.41 27.63 -8.49
N GLY A 193 -1.11 27.77 -7.20
CA GLY A 193 -0.20 26.89 -6.46
C GLY A 193 -0.55 25.41 -6.53
N TYR A 194 -1.83 25.05 -6.43
CA TYR A 194 -2.29 23.67 -6.57
C TYR A 194 -1.92 23.06 -7.93
N THR A 195 -2.31 23.77 -9.01
CA THR A 195 -2.00 23.32 -10.37
C THR A 195 -0.50 23.25 -10.63
N GLU A 196 0.29 24.18 -10.14
CA GLU A 196 1.74 24.18 -10.32
C GLU A 196 2.40 23.00 -9.57
N ASN A 197 1.91 22.65 -8.39
CA ASN A 197 2.41 21.48 -7.67
C ASN A 197 2.05 20.17 -8.39
N LEU A 198 0.82 20.04 -8.92
CA LEU A 198 0.45 18.86 -9.74
C LEU A 198 1.31 18.73 -10.99
N LYS A 199 1.56 19.84 -11.70
CA LYS A 199 2.47 19.87 -12.86
C LYS A 199 3.90 19.44 -12.47
N TYR A 200 4.37 19.87 -11.30
CA TYR A 200 5.69 19.48 -10.82
C TYR A 200 5.79 17.94 -10.69
N PHE A 201 4.84 17.27 -10.04
CA PHE A 201 4.85 15.82 -9.91
C PHE A 201 4.81 15.12 -11.26
N VAL A 202 3.89 15.53 -12.13
CA VAL A 202 3.71 14.94 -13.46
C VAL A 202 4.99 15.09 -14.29
N ASN A 203 5.58 16.27 -14.31
CA ASN A 203 6.79 16.54 -15.11
C ASN A 203 7.98 15.76 -14.54
N PHE A 204 8.17 15.76 -13.23
CA PHE A 204 9.25 15.04 -12.58
C PHE A 204 9.21 13.53 -12.94
N VAL A 205 8.04 12.91 -12.80
CA VAL A 205 7.90 11.48 -13.10
C VAL A 205 8.07 11.20 -14.59
N ARG A 206 7.53 12.05 -15.46
CA ARG A 206 7.72 11.93 -16.91
C ARG A 206 9.18 12.06 -17.32
N GLU A 207 9.95 12.94 -16.73
CA GLU A 207 11.39 13.05 -16.98
C GLU A 207 12.13 11.79 -16.54
N LYS A 208 11.82 11.25 -15.38
CA LYS A 208 12.42 10.00 -14.86
C LYS A 208 11.99 8.76 -15.66
N ALA A 209 10.70 8.70 -16.00
CA ALA A 209 10.12 7.61 -16.79
C ALA A 209 10.34 7.78 -18.29
N ASN A 210 10.47 9.01 -18.79
CA ASN A 210 10.44 9.47 -20.17
C ASN A 210 11.71 9.22 -20.97
N ASN A 211 12.49 8.45 -20.54
CA ASN A 211 13.14 7.70 -21.59
C ASN A 211 12.15 6.72 -22.30
N MET A 212 10.82 6.90 -22.10
CA MET A 212 9.78 6.02 -22.67
C MET A 212 8.94 6.62 -23.80
N PHE A 213 8.92 7.94 -24.01
CA PHE A 213 8.05 8.55 -25.04
C PHE A 213 8.77 9.58 -25.93
N THR A 214 10.06 9.42 -26.14
CA THR A 214 10.74 10.07 -27.25
C THR A 214 10.98 9.04 -28.34
N ASN A 215 9.92 8.77 -29.09
CA ASN A 215 9.94 8.42 -30.53
C ASN A 215 8.55 8.74 -31.09
#